data_288db67ea262e071dfb6cfec9586dd5f
#
_entry.id   288db67ea262e071dfb6cfec9586dd5f
#
_cell.length_a   1.000
_cell.length_b   1.000
_cell.length_c   1.000
_cell.angle_alpha   90.00
_cell.angle_beta   90.00
_cell.angle_gamma   90.00
#
_symmetry.space_group_name_H-M   'P 1'
#
loop_
_entity.id
_entity.type
_entity.pdbx_description
1 polymer ?
#
loop_
_entity_poly.entity_id
_entity_poly.type
_entity_poly.pdbx_seq_one_letter_code
_entity_poly.pdbx_strand_id
1 'polypeptide(L)'
;VEPNPAPRITIRYCTQCQWLLRSAWLAQELLQTFGPDLGEVALLPGTGGVFEIAYDGETIWERKADGGFPEAKVLKQRVRDRLDPERSLGHSDR
;
A
#
# COMPACT_ATOMS: atom_id res chain seq x y z
N VAL A 1 -2.31 -14.32 -24.46
CA VAL A 1 -3.37 -13.54 -23.86
C VAL A 1 -3.10 -13.34 -22.39
N GLU A 2 -3.21 -12.13 -21.98
CA GLU A 2 -3.04 -11.81 -20.60
C GLU A 2 -4.35 -11.97 -19.84
N PRO A 3 -4.35 -12.71 -18.78
CA PRO A 3 -5.48 -12.66 -17.87
C PRO A 3 -5.54 -11.28 -17.23
N ASN A 4 -6.60 -11.00 -16.49
CA ASN A 4 -6.63 -9.81 -15.70
C ASN A 4 -5.37 -9.73 -14.87
N PRO A 5 -4.57 -8.68 -15.02
CA PRO A 5 -3.39 -8.56 -14.20
C PRO A 5 -3.81 -8.36 -12.75
N ALA A 6 -3.02 -8.93 -11.87
CA ALA A 6 -3.20 -8.66 -10.46
C ALA A 6 -2.94 -7.17 -10.20
N PRO A 7 -3.55 -6.61 -9.16
CA PRO A 7 -3.45 -5.16 -8.92
C PRO A 7 -2.04 -4.70 -8.62
N ARG A 8 -1.79 -3.44 -8.96
CA ARG A 8 -0.51 -2.80 -8.72
C ARG A 8 -0.67 -1.77 -7.62
N ILE A 9 0.18 -1.85 -6.63
CA ILE A 9 0.19 -0.86 -5.55
C ILE A 9 1.45 -0.02 -5.70
N THR A 10 1.30 1.30 -5.58
CA THR A 10 2.44 2.21 -5.62
C THR A 10 2.50 2.97 -4.31
N ILE A 11 3.72 3.16 -3.81
CA ILE A 11 3.98 3.97 -2.63
C ILE A 11 4.94 5.07 -3.06
N ARG A 12 4.41 6.29 -3.19
CA ARG A 12 5.23 7.45 -3.51
C ARG A 12 5.67 8.10 -2.21
N TYR A 13 6.96 8.27 -2.03
CA TYR A 13 7.50 8.74 -0.77
C TYR A 13 8.51 9.85 -0.99
N CYS A 14 8.63 10.72 0.00
CA CYS A 14 9.60 11.82 -0.03
C CYS A 14 11.00 11.29 0.27
N THR A 15 11.93 11.49 -0.67
CA THR A 15 13.31 11.06 -0.48
C THR A 15 14.05 11.94 0.51
N GLN A 16 13.77 13.25 0.46
CA GLN A 16 14.43 14.21 1.35
C GLN A 16 14.02 14.03 2.81
N CYS A 17 12.84 13.46 3.03
CA CYS A 17 12.32 13.20 4.36
C CYS A 17 12.81 11.87 4.94
N GLN A 18 13.55 11.10 4.15
CA GLN A 18 14.11 9.81 4.55
C GLN A 18 13.03 8.80 4.90
N TRP A 19 11.96 8.77 4.10
CA TRP A 19 10.84 7.86 4.35
C TRP A 19 10.93 6.54 3.58
N LEU A 20 12.10 6.25 2.99
CA LEU A 20 12.27 5.02 2.24
C LEU A 20 12.06 3.77 3.09
N LEU A 21 12.71 3.71 4.25
CA LEU A 21 12.64 2.49 5.05
C LEU A 21 11.22 2.24 5.53
N ARG A 22 10.52 3.29 5.92
CA ARG A 22 9.11 3.19 6.31
C ARG A 22 8.26 2.67 5.17
N SER A 23 8.48 3.21 3.98
CA SER A 23 7.73 2.81 2.80
C SER A 23 8.05 1.39 2.37
N ALA A 24 9.32 1.02 2.42
CA ALA A 24 9.75 -0.34 2.09
C ALA A 24 9.18 -1.35 3.08
N TRP A 25 9.12 -0.99 4.36
CA TRP A 25 8.52 -1.86 5.36
C TRP A 25 7.05 -2.13 5.05
N LEU A 26 6.30 -1.07 4.72
CA LEU A 26 4.89 -1.24 4.36
C LEU A 26 4.74 -2.09 3.10
N ALA A 27 5.62 -1.92 2.12
CA ALA A 27 5.59 -2.74 0.92
C ALA A 27 5.78 -4.21 1.26
N GLN A 28 6.72 -4.51 2.15
CA GLN A 28 6.97 -5.89 2.58
C GLN A 28 5.76 -6.45 3.32
N GLU A 29 5.14 -5.65 4.18
CA GLU A 29 3.94 -6.07 4.89
C GLU A 29 2.81 -6.44 3.93
N LEU A 30 2.62 -5.64 2.90
CA LEU A 30 1.58 -5.93 1.91
C LEU A 30 1.89 -7.19 1.11
N LEU A 31 3.14 -7.34 0.68
CA LEU A 31 3.55 -8.52 -0.08
C LEU A 31 3.49 -9.78 0.76
N GLN A 32 3.84 -9.66 2.03
CA GLN A 32 3.77 -10.79 2.94
C GLN A 32 2.32 -11.26 3.14
N THR A 33 1.40 -10.32 3.28
CA THR A 33 0.00 -10.63 3.56
C THR A 33 -0.77 -11.10 2.34
N PHE A 34 -0.58 -10.44 1.20
CA PHE A 34 -1.39 -10.72 0.02
C PHE A 34 -0.66 -11.54 -1.03
N GLY A 35 0.68 -11.58 -0.95
CA GLY A 35 1.50 -12.45 -1.77
C GLY A 35 1.13 -12.46 -3.24
N PRO A 36 0.78 -13.64 -3.77
CA PRO A 36 0.54 -13.77 -5.21
C PRO A 36 -0.71 -13.06 -5.72
N ASP A 37 -1.54 -12.55 -4.83
CA ASP A 37 -2.73 -11.82 -5.26
C ASP A 37 -2.41 -10.39 -5.69
N LEU A 38 -1.20 -9.89 -5.40
CA LEU A 38 -0.75 -8.60 -5.88
C LEU A 38 0.16 -8.78 -7.09
N GLY A 39 0.02 -7.90 -8.07
CA GLY A 39 0.89 -7.91 -9.23
C GLY A 39 2.26 -7.33 -8.92
N GLU A 40 2.27 -6.25 -8.17
CA GLU A 40 3.52 -5.63 -7.73
C GLU A 40 3.23 -4.60 -6.65
N VAL A 41 4.27 -4.29 -5.88
CA VAL A 41 4.26 -3.13 -5.00
C VAL A 41 5.49 -2.33 -5.34
N ALA A 42 5.31 -1.11 -5.84
CA ALA A 42 6.40 -0.28 -6.33
C ALA A 42 6.65 0.87 -5.38
N LEU A 43 7.93 1.18 -5.18
CA LEU A 43 8.36 2.34 -4.40
C LEU A 43 8.75 3.44 -5.37
N LEU A 44 8.08 4.59 -5.29
CA LEU A 44 8.28 5.69 -6.22
C LEU A 44 8.90 6.88 -5.48
N PRO A 45 10.17 7.18 -5.75
CA PRO A 45 10.80 8.34 -5.10
C PRO A 45 10.12 9.64 -5.51
N GLY A 46 9.89 10.50 -4.53
CA GLY A 46 9.30 11.81 -4.76
C GLY A 46 9.96 12.85 -3.88
N THR A 47 9.36 14.02 -3.81
CA THR A 47 9.89 15.14 -3.02
C THR A 47 8.73 15.89 -2.37
N GLY A 48 9.07 16.88 -1.55
CA GLY A 48 8.07 17.80 -0.99
C GLY A 48 7.20 17.23 0.11
N GLY A 49 7.68 16.21 0.81
CA GLY A 49 6.92 15.64 1.91
C GLY A 49 5.79 14.74 1.45
N VAL A 50 5.86 14.23 0.22
CA VAL A 50 4.80 13.36 -0.30
C VAL A 50 4.86 11.99 0.35
N PHE A 51 3.68 11.47 0.68
CA PHE A 51 3.53 10.06 1.02
C PHE A 51 2.12 9.66 0.60
N GLU A 52 2.04 8.85 -0.44
CA GLU A 52 0.76 8.48 -1.04
C GLU A 52 0.82 7.05 -1.51
N ILE A 53 -0.23 6.30 -1.19
CA ILE A 53 -0.35 4.90 -1.60
C ILE A 53 -1.55 4.77 -2.51
N ALA A 54 -1.35 4.16 -3.68
CA ALA A 54 -2.42 3.98 -4.66
C ALA A 54 -2.58 2.51 -5.02
N TYR A 55 -3.82 2.13 -5.26
CA TYR A 55 -4.21 0.79 -5.68
C TYR A 55 -4.77 0.92 -7.10
N ASP A 56 -4.03 0.41 -8.09
CA ASP A 56 -4.37 0.56 -9.50
C ASP A 56 -4.71 2.01 -9.86
N GLY A 57 -3.92 2.94 -9.31
CA GLY A 57 -4.09 4.36 -9.59
C GLY A 57 -5.06 5.08 -8.67
N GLU A 58 -5.81 4.36 -7.86
CA GLU A 58 -6.73 4.98 -6.89
C GLU A 58 -6.00 5.21 -5.58
N THR A 59 -5.98 6.44 -5.10
CA THR A 59 -5.34 6.76 -3.81
C THR A 59 -6.11 6.09 -2.68
N ILE A 60 -5.40 5.25 -1.92
CA ILE A 60 -5.99 4.60 -0.75
C ILE A 60 -5.44 5.14 0.55
N TRP A 61 -4.35 5.88 0.49
CA TRP A 61 -3.79 6.57 1.67
C TRP A 61 -3.03 7.78 1.19
N GLU A 62 -3.21 8.90 1.90
CA GLU A 62 -2.43 10.10 1.62
C GLU A 62 -2.15 10.78 2.96
N ARG A 63 -0.87 11.06 3.22
CA ARG A 63 -0.40 11.48 4.55
C ARG A 63 -1.16 12.67 5.13
N LYS A 64 -1.39 13.69 4.32
CA LYS A 64 -2.05 14.89 4.84
C LYS A 64 -3.53 14.66 5.06
N ALA A 65 -4.17 13.99 4.12
CA ALA A 65 -5.62 13.72 4.21
C ALA A 65 -5.93 12.74 5.33
N ASP A 66 -5.06 11.75 5.54
CA ASP A 66 -5.28 10.70 6.54
C ASP A 66 -4.60 10.98 7.88
N GLY A 67 -3.89 12.10 7.99
CA GLY A 67 -3.36 12.53 9.26
C GLY A 67 -2.07 11.85 9.70
N GLY A 68 -1.27 11.36 8.76
CA GLY A 68 0.01 10.75 9.09
C GLY A 68 0.28 9.49 8.31
N PHE A 69 1.05 8.59 8.90
CA PHE A 69 1.40 7.33 8.26
C PHE A 69 0.48 6.21 8.73
N PRO A 70 0.14 5.27 7.86
CA PRO A 70 -0.76 4.18 8.25
C PRO A 70 -0.05 3.15 9.11
N GLU A 71 -0.79 2.57 10.05
CA GLU A 71 -0.38 1.31 10.61
C GLU A 71 -0.56 0.23 9.55
N ALA A 72 0.30 -0.78 9.59
CA ALA A 72 0.20 -1.87 8.62
C ALA A 72 -1.19 -2.50 8.60
N LYS A 73 -1.78 -2.66 9.78
CA LYS A 73 -3.12 -3.23 9.92
C LYS A 73 -4.16 -2.44 9.13
N VAL A 74 -4.15 -1.11 9.26
CA VAL A 74 -5.12 -0.26 8.57
C VAL A 74 -4.89 -0.31 7.06
N LEU A 75 -3.64 -0.24 6.64
CA LEU A 75 -3.33 -0.30 5.22
C LEU A 75 -3.75 -1.63 4.62
N LYS A 76 -3.50 -2.73 5.31
CA LYS A 76 -3.92 -4.05 4.84
C LYS A 76 -5.43 -4.13 4.69
N GLN A 77 -6.17 -3.54 5.61
CA GLN A 77 -7.63 -3.51 5.52
C GLN A 77 -8.10 -2.74 4.29
N ARG A 78 -7.46 -1.61 3.99
CA ARG A 78 -7.83 -0.82 2.81
C ARG A 78 -7.54 -1.56 1.51
N VAL A 79 -6.43 -2.28 1.46
CA VAL A 79 -6.11 -3.11 0.30
C VAL A 79 -7.10 -4.28 0.17
N ARG A 80 -7.36 -4.97 1.28
CA ARG A 80 -8.30 -6.07 1.32
C ARG A 80 -9.66 -5.65 0.81
N ASP A 81 -10.13 -4.48 1.22
CA ASP A 81 -11.46 -4.00 0.84
C ASP A 81 -11.60 -3.80 -0.67
N ARG A 82 -10.51 -3.56 -1.36
CA ARG A 82 -10.52 -3.42 -2.81
C ARG A 82 -10.23 -4.72 -3.55
N LEU A 83 -9.42 -5.56 -2.96
CA LEU A 83 -9.02 -6.82 -3.56
C LEU A 83 -10.09 -7.89 -3.40
N ASP A 84 -10.57 -8.05 -2.17
CA ASP A 84 -11.55 -9.08 -1.83
C ASP A 84 -12.19 -8.72 -0.48
N PRO A 85 -13.31 -7.99 -0.50
CA PRO A 85 -13.92 -7.52 0.76
C PRO A 85 -14.34 -8.62 1.72
N GLU A 86 -14.54 -9.83 1.23
CA GLU A 86 -14.95 -10.95 2.07
C GLU A 86 -13.79 -11.64 2.76
N ARG A 87 -12.56 -11.27 2.41
CA ARG A 87 -11.38 -11.95 2.93
C ARG A 87 -11.06 -11.51 4.34
N SER A 88 -10.88 -12.47 5.23
CA SER A 88 -10.45 -12.18 6.59
C SER A 88 -8.94 -11.99 6.65
N LEU A 89 -8.49 -11.02 7.40
CA LEU A 89 -7.06 -10.80 7.66
C LEU A 89 -6.65 -11.31 9.04
N GLY A 90 -7.51 -12.07 9.70
CA GLY A 90 -7.16 -12.62 11.01
C GLY A 90 -6.95 -11.52 12.03
N HIS A 91 -5.76 -11.49 12.64
CA HIS A 91 -5.47 -10.47 13.66
C HIS A 91 -5.54 -9.05 13.14
N SER A 92 -5.31 -8.84 11.84
CA SER A 92 -5.34 -7.51 11.27
C SER A 92 -6.75 -6.94 11.13
N ASP A 93 -7.78 -7.75 11.40
CA ASP A 93 -9.17 -7.29 11.37
C ASP A 93 -9.73 -7.00 12.77
N ARG A 94 -8.93 -7.10 13.81
CA ARG A 94 -9.41 -6.96 15.19
C ARG A 94 -9.01 -5.67 15.85
#